data_4953ede51782e7c43f52ccaff78592d5
#
_entry.id   4953ede51782e7c43f52ccaff78592d5
#
_cell.length_a   1.000
_cell.length_b   1.000
_cell.length_c   1.000
_cell.angle_alpha   90.00
_cell.angle_beta   90.00
_cell.angle_gamma   90.00
#
_symmetry.space_group_name_H-M   'P 1'
#
loop_
_entity.id
_entity.type
_entity.pdbx_description
1 polymer ?
#
loop_
_entity_poly.entity_id
_entity_poly.type
_entity_poly.pdbx_seq_one_letter_code
_entity_poly.pdbx_strand_id
1 'polypeptide(L)'
;MSPKSRYRMHSQLDNVNTARRGSVEEREPVWMNPADAQVRGLKNGDVVLVKCRRGACLCGLQVSDRIKPGVVSIQHGAWFEPENTPAGRIDVHGNANTIAIDVITSKIARGNVSSTGNVEVSLWKDEVPPVRIFNQPRRVNAVK
;
A
#
# COMPACT_ATOMS: atom_id res chain seq x y z
N MET A 1 -1.12 -9.20 -5.78
CA MET A 1 -0.73 -8.67 -7.12
C MET A 1 -0.36 -7.20 -7.01
N SER A 2 0.58 -6.71 -7.84
CA SER A 2 1.00 -5.31 -7.82
C SER A 2 1.02 -4.71 -9.25
N PRO A 3 -0.15 -4.37 -9.80
CA PRO A 3 -0.26 -3.80 -11.14
C PRO A 3 0.17 -2.32 -11.17
N LYS A 4 0.31 -1.78 -12.37
CA LYS A 4 0.49 -0.33 -12.57
C LYS A 4 -0.79 0.42 -12.22
N SER A 5 -0.64 1.61 -11.63
CA SER A 5 -1.74 2.53 -11.46
C SER A 5 -2.26 3.04 -12.80
N ARG A 6 -3.58 3.25 -12.92
CA ARG A 6 -4.16 3.93 -14.08
C ARG A 6 -4.03 5.46 -14.02
N TYR A 7 -3.64 6.00 -12.88
CA TYR A 7 -3.61 7.45 -12.62
C TYR A 7 -2.19 8.03 -12.60
N ARG A 8 -1.16 7.17 -12.58
CA ARG A 8 0.25 7.59 -12.58
C ARG A 8 1.16 6.54 -13.20
N MET A 9 2.34 6.94 -13.61
CA MET A 9 3.39 6.05 -14.09
C MET A 9 4.39 5.80 -12.96
N HIS A 10 4.40 4.58 -12.42
CA HIS A 10 5.21 4.23 -11.24
C HIS A 10 4.99 5.23 -10.09
N SER A 11 6.04 5.80 -9.54
CA SER A 11 6.00 6.81 -8.48
C SER A 11 6.03 8.26 -8.98
N GLN A 12 5.98 8.45 -10.30
CA GLN A 12 6.05 9.79 -10.88
C GLN A 12 4.74 10.53 -10.63
N LEU A 13 4.88 11.78 -10.18
CA LEU A 13 3.76 12.69 -9.93
C LEU A 13 2.70 12.14 -8.95
N ASP A 14 3.11 11.28 -8.00
CA ASP A 14 2.19 10.74 -6.99
C ASP A 14 1.55 11.85 -6.12
N ASN A 15 2.23 12.98 -6.00
CA ASN A 15 1.77 14.18 -5.27
C ASN A 15 0.75 15.04 -6.01
N VAL A 16 0.43 14.77 -7.28
CA VAL A 16 -0.56 15.57 -8.02
C VAL A 16 -1.98 15.05 -7.81
N ASN A 17 -2.96 15.94 -7.82
CA ASN A 17 -4.37 15.62 -7.60
C ASN A 17 -4.91 14.54 -8.56
N THR A 18 -4.43 14.50 -9.79
CA THR A 18 -4.84 13.48 -10.77
C THR A 18 -4.41 12.08 -10.35
N ALA A 19 -3.18 11.93 -9.85
CA ALA A 19 -2.66 10.65 -9.36
C ALA A 19 -3.41 10.17 -8.11
N ARG A 20 -3.83 11.11 -7.26
CA ARG A 20 -4.53 10.83 -5.99
C ARG A 20 -6.03 10.53 -6.15
N ARG A 21 -6.59 10.65 -7.35
CA ARG A 21 -8.02 10.34 -7.60
C ARG A 21 -8.42 8.91 -7.26
N GLY A 22 -7.47 7.98 -7.26
CA GLY A 22 -7.72 6.59 -6.90
C GLY A 22 -7.47 6.26 -5.43
N SER A 23 -7.02 7.21 -4.62
CA SER A 23 -6.72 6.98 -3.20
C SER A 23 -8.00 6.76 -2.39
N VAL A 24 -7.89 5.93 -1.35
CA VAL A 24 -8.93 5.71 -0.33
C VAL A 24 -8.32 6.11 1.00
N GLU A 25 -8.99 7.03 1.73
CA GLU A 25 -8.45 7.59 2.98
C GLU A 25 -6.99 8.11 2.81
N GLU A 26 -6.75 8.83 1.70
CA GLU A 26 -5.45 9.38 1.28
C GLU A 26 -4.36 8.34 0.99
N ARG A 27 -4.66 7.04 1.02
CA ARG A 27 -3.74 5.91 0.86
C ARG A 27 -3.92 5.19 -0.45
N GLU A 28 -2.89 4.47 -0.87
CA GLU A 28 -3.01 3.53 -1.99
C GLU A 28 -4.07 2.48 -1.68
N PRO A 29 -5.01 2.21 -2.60
CA PRO A 29 -6.04 1.21 -2.36
C PRO A 29 -5.47 -0.21 -2.40
N VAL A 30 -5.89 -1.03 -1.45
CA VAL A 30 -5.84 -2.48 -1.56
C VAL A 30 -7.19 -2.99 -2.05
N TRP A 31 -7.21 -3.68 -3.18
CA TRP A 31 -8.40 -4.27 -3.76
C TRP A 31 -8.60 -5.69 -3.23
N MET A 32 -9.81 -6.01 -2.80
CA MET A 32 -10.16 -7.30 -2.21
C MET A 32 -11.54 -7.75 -2.69
N ASN A 33 -11.72 -9.08 -2.82
CA ASN A 33 -13.02 -9.66 -3.16
C ASN A 33 -14.04 -9.46 -2.02
N PRO A 34 -15.34 -9.23 -2.34
CA PRO A 34 -16.39 -9.08 -1.33
C PRO A 34 -16.48 -10.23 -0.33
N ALA A 35 -16.30 -11.47 -0.79
CA ALA A 35 -16.35 -12.66 0.10
C ALA A 35 -15.20 -12.62 1.13
N ASP A 36 -14.00 -12.24 0.70
CA ASP A 36 -12.84 -12.13 1.60
C ASP A 36 -12.99 -10.98 2.60
N ALA A 37 -13.56 -9.85 2.18
CA ALA A 37 -13.85 -8.72 3.05
C ALA A 37 -14.91 -9.09 4.09
N GLN A 38 -15.98 -9.77 3.68
CA GLN A 38 -17.06 -10.20 4.58
C GLN A 38 -16.57 -11.14 5.68
N VAL A 39 -15.76 -12.15 5.34
CA VAL A 39 -15.18 -13.09 6.34
C VAL A 39 -14.33 -12.38 7.37
N ARG A 40 -13.71 -11.25 7.00
CA ARG A 40 -12.86 -10.43 7.89
C ARG A 40 -13.61 -9.30 8.59
N GLY A 41 -14.89 -9.12 8.31
CA GLY A 41 -15.70 -8.02 8.85
C GLY A 41 -15.26 -6.65 8.31
N LEU A 42 -14.64 -6.60 7.14
CA LEU A 42 -14.12 -5.39 6.51
C LEU A 42 -15.16 -4.78 5.55
N LYS A 43 -15.14 -3.45 5.45
CA LYS A 43 -16.03 -2.67 4.58
C LYS A 43 -15.22 -1.81 3.61
N ASN A 44 -15.83 -1.51 2.47
CA ASN A 44 -15.24 -0.57 1.51
C ASN A 44 -14.96 0.78 2.17
N GLY A 45 -13.76 1.30 2.00
CA GLY A 45 -13.31 2.55 2.63
C GLY A 45 -12.56 2.38 3.95
N ASP A 46 -12.55 1.19 4.56
CA ASP A 46 -11.79 0.95 5.79
C ASP A 46 -10.29 1.17 5.57
N VAL A 47 -9.60 1.71 6.58
CA VAL A 47 -8.14 1.66 6.63
C VAL A 47 -7.73 0.29 7.16
N VAL A 48 -6.92 -0.41 6.39
CA VAL A 48 -6.49 -1.79 6.72
C VAL A 48 -4.97 -1.89 6.78
N LEU A 49 -4.50 -2.75 7.68
CA LEU A 49 -3.11 -3.17 7.75
C LEU A 49 -2.90 -4.35 6.80
N VAL A 50 -2.01 -4.18 5.84
CA VAL A 50 -1.52 -5.26 4.98
C VAL A 50 -0.13 -5.65 5.44
N LYS A 51 0.01 -6.89 5.92
CA LYS A 51 1.23 -7.38 6.58
C LYS A 51 1.72 -8.66 5.95
N CYS A 52 3.04 -8.82 5.90
CA CYS A 52 3.71 -10.07 5.58
C CYS A 52 4.95 -10.25 6.47
N ARG A 53 5.69 -11.35 6.27
CA ARG A 53 6.94 -11.59 7.00
C ARG A 53 7.99 -10.48 6.83
N ARG A 54 7.98 -9.77 5.70
CA ARG A 54 8.97 -8.75 5.35
C ARG A 54 8.65 -7.37 5.95
N GLY A 55 7.38 -7.02 6.03
CA GLY A 55 6.96 -5.71 6.51
C GLY A 55 5.46 -5.52 6.43
N ALA A 56 5.02 -4.28 6.61
CA ALA A 56 3.61 -3.93 6.61
C ALA A 56 3.40 -2.52 6.05
N CYS A 57 2.19 -2.29 5.52
CA CYS A 57 1.72 -0.97 5.13
C CYS A 57 0.24 -0.78 5.45
N LEU A 58 -0.18 0.47 5.63
CA LEU A 58 -1.59 0.86 5.70
C LEU A 58 -2.09 1.19 4.30
N CYS A 59 -3.25 0.63 3.96
CA CYS A 59 -3.95 0.87 2.71
C CYS A 59 -5.39 1.25 2.99
N GLY A 60 -6.03 1.94 2.04
CA GLY A 60 -7.48 2.07 2.05
C GLY A 60 -8.13 0.88 1.32
N LEU A 61 -9.16 0.28 1.89
CA LEU A 61 -9.79 -0.91 1.30
C LEU A 61 -10.75 -0.54 0.17
N GLN A 62 -10.54 -1.14 -0.98
CA GLN A 62 -11.46 -1.12 -2.13
C GLN A 62 -12.04 -2.51 -2.35
N VAL A 63 -13.31 -2.70 -2.00
CA VAL A 63 -14.01 -3.97 -2.21
C VAL A 63 -14.51 -4.05 -3.65
N SER A 64 -14.19 -5.14 -4.37
CA SER A 64 -14.58 -5.33 -5.77
C SER A 64 -14.61 -6.79 -6.17
N ASP A 65 -15.63 -7.18 -6.93
CA ASP A 65 -15.76 -8.50 -7.57
C ASP A 65 -14.76 -8.74 -8.72
N ARG A 66 -14.07 -7.70 -9.17
CA ARG A 66 -12.99 -7.78 -10.15
C ARG A 66 -11.76 -8.54 -9.64
N ILE A 67 -11.64 -8.73 -8.33
CA ILE A 67 -10.58 -9.49 -7.69
C ILE A 67 -11.09 -10.86 -7.30
N LYS A 68 -10.36 -11.92 -7.65
CA LYS A 68 -10.71 -13.29 -7.27
C LYS A 68 -10.62 -13.47 -5.75
N PRO A 69 -11.48 -14.30 -5.14
CA PRO A 69 -11.32 -14.71 -3.74
C PRO A 69 -9.92 -15.25 -3.46
N GLY A 70 -9.39 -14.94 -2.28
CA GLY A 70 -8.04 -15.32 -1.87
C GLY A 70 -6.91 -14.46 -2.48
N VAL A 71 -7.23 -13.42 -3.25
CA VAL A 71 -6.26 -12.53 -3.89
C VAL A 71 -6.49 -11.09 -3.46
N VAL A 72 -5.41 -10.36 -3.21
CA VAL A 72 -5.43 -8.91 -3.07
C VAL A 72 -4.57 -8.24 -4.14
N SER A 73 -4.90 -7.00 -4.48
CA SER A 73 -4.15 -6.20 -5.44
C SER A 73 -3.86 -4.82 -4.88
N ILE A 74 -2.57 -4.44 -4.84
CA ILE A 74 -2.10 -3.11 -4.47
C ILE A 74 -1.28 -2.59 -5.63
N GLN A 75 -1.62 -1.42 -6.14
CA GLN A 75 -0.89 -0.82 -7.25
C GLN A 75 0.49 -0.36 -6.77
N HIS A 76 1.52 -0.53 -7.60
CA HIS A 76 2.84 -0.03 -7.26
C HIS A 76 2.97 1.47 -7.57
N GLY A 77 3.89 2.13 -6.87
CA GLY A 77 4.27 3.50 -7.11
C GLY A 77 3.88 4.50 -6.03
N ALA A 78 3.12 4.11 -5.00
CA ALA A 78 2.91 4.97 -3.84
C ALA A 78 4.25 5.34 -3.20
N TRP A 79 4.43 6.60 -2.80
CA TRP A 79 5.63 7.04 -2.11
C TRP A 79 5.72 6.41 -0.72
N PHE A 80 6.95 6.11 -0.29
CA PHE A 80 7.21 5.44 0.99
C PHE A 80 7.18 6.44 2.14
N GLU A 81 6.27 6.22 3.09
CA GLU A 81 6.11 7.05 4.30
C GLU A 81 6.15 6.19 5.56
N PRO A 82 7.34 5.92 6.11
CA PRO A 82 7.47 5.12 7.32
C PRO A 82 7.15 5.93 8.58
N GLU A 83 6.25 5.40 9.41
CA GLU A 83 5.88 5.96 10.70
C GLU A 83 6.00 4.92 11.81
N ASN A 84 6.27 5.37 13.03
CA ASN A 84 6.23 4.52 14.23
C ASN A 84 4.80 4.41 14.71
N THR A 85 4.28 3.19 14.76
CA THR A 85 2.91 2.87 15.15
C THR A 85 2.91 1.78 16.23
N PRO A 86 1.77 1.48 16.88
CA PRO A 86 1.65 0.33 17.78
C PRO A 86 1.99 -1.01 17.12
N ALA A 87 1.82 -1.13 15.79
CA ALA A 87 2.21 -2.30 15.01
C ALA A 87 3.69 -2.33 14.61
N GLY A 88 4.49 -1.36 15.09
CA GLY A 88 5.89 -1.17 14.74
C GLY A 88 6.09 -0.07 13.70
N ARG A 89 7.28 0.00 13.13
CA ARG A 89 7.58 0.94 12.03
C ARG A 89 7.05 0.39 10.72
N ILE A 90 5.98 1.00 10.20
CA ILE A 90 5.28 0.57 8.98
C ILE A 90 5.15 1.74 8.00
N ASP A 91 4.92 1.44 6.74
CA ASP A 91 4.53 2.45 5.75
C ASP A 91 3.06 2.83 5.94
N VAL A 92 2.74 4.11 6.00
CA VAL A 92 1.36 4.59 6.22
C VAL A 92 0.66 5.07 4.97
N HIS A 93 1.31 5.02 3.82
CA HIS A 93 0.75 5.49 2.55
C HIS A 93 0.38 4.38 1.56
N GLY A 94 0.79 3.12 1.81
CA GLY A 94 0.42 1.96 0.98
C GLY A 94 1.45 1.60 -0.08
N ASN A 95 2.73 1.80 0.19
CA ASN A 95 3.80 1.40 -0.71
C ASN A 95 3.94 -0.12 -0.80
N ALA A 96 3.55 -0.71 -1.93
CA ALA A 96 3.57 -2.15 -2.16
C ALA A 96 4.97 -2.79 -2.02
N ASN A 97 6.06 -2.02 -2.15
CA ASN A 97 7.41 -2.55 -2.00
C ASN A 97 7.73 -2.98 -0.55
N THR A 98 7.02 -2.47 0.44
CA THR A 98 7.22 -2.86 1.85
C THR A 98 6.85 -4.32 2.11
N ILE A 99 5.93 -4.86 1.31
CA ILE A 99 5.41 -6.23 1.43
C ILE A 99 5.81 -7.11 0.24
N ALA A 100 6.46 -6.56 -0.79
CA ALA A 100 6.95 -7.33 -1.92
C ALA A 100 8.09 -8.26 -1.50
N ILE A 101 8.07 -9.51 -1.95
CA ILE A 101 9.17 -10.44 -1.69
C ILE A 101 10.35 -10.12 -2.60
N ASP A 102 11.54 -10.22 -2.02
CA ASP A 102 12.81 -10.03 -2.72
C ASP A 102 13.43 -11.37 -3.13
N VAL A 103 12.75 -12.02 -4.08
CA VAL A 103 13.15 -13.32 -4.62
C VAL A 103 13.30 -13.20 -6.12
N ILE A 104 14.37 -13.81 -6.66
CA ILE A 104 14.61 -13.84 -8.09
C ILE A 104 13.72 -14.87 -8.78
N THR A 105 13.24 -14.54 -9.98
CA THR A 105 12.40 -15.45 -10.80
C THR A 105 13.12 -16.69 -11.25
N SER A 106 14.41 -16.56 -11.58
CA SER A 106 15.27 -17.67 -11.97
C SER A 106 16.75 -17.31 -11.80
N LYS A 107 17.62 -18.33 -11.81
CA LYS A 107 19.08 -18.13 -11.78
C LYS A 107 19.60 -17.38 -13.01
N ILE A 108 18.90 -17.44 -14.14
CA ILE A 108 19.28 -16.81 -15.41
C ILE A 108 18.73 -15.40 -15.51
N ALA A 109 17.41 -15.22 -15.42
CA ALA A 109 16.76 -13.95 -15.69
C ALA A 109 16.83 -12.97 -14.51
N ARG A 110 16.92 -13.44 -13.26
CA ARG A 110 17.03 -12.65 -12.02
C ARG A 110 16.01 -11.52 -11.87
N GLY A 111 14.87 -11.62 -12.56
CA GLY A 111 13.76 -10.66 -12.40
C GLY A 111 13.11 -10.81 -11.03
N ASN A 112 12.46 -9.76 -10.56
CA ASN A 112 11.76 -9.77 -9.27
C ASN A 112 10.40 -10.48 -9.37
N VAL A 113 10.07 -11.33 -8.38
CA VAL A 113 8.77 -12.04 -8.24
C VAL A 113 7.82 -11.20 -7.36
N SER A 114 7.58 -9.96 -7.70
CA SER A 114 6.85 -8.99 -6.88
C SER A 114 5.37 -9.33 -6.63
N SER A 115 4.76 -10.18 -7.46
CA SER A 115 3.32 -10.46 -7.42
C SER A 115 2.91 -11.76 -6.71
N THR A 116 3.84 -12.43 -6.02
CA THR A 116 3.63 -13.76 -5.42
C THR A 116 3.73 -13.78 -3.89
N GLY A 117 3.75 -12.62 -3.24
CA GLY A 117 3.80 -12.53 -1.78
C GLY A 117 2.47 -12.94 -1.13
N ASN A 118 2.53 -13.69 -0.04
CA ASN A 118 1.39 -13.92 0.83
C ASN A 118 1.28 -12.80 1.85
N VAL A 119 0.09 -12.25 2.00
CA VAL A 119 -0.19 -11.16 2.93
C VAL A 119 -1.39 -11.48 3.81
N GLU A 120 -1.39 -10.96 5.01
CA GLU A 120 -2.53 -10.88 5.91
C GLU A 120 -3.13 -9.48 5.81
N VAL A 121 -4.46 -9.38 5.80
CA VAL A 121 -5.18 -8.11 5.79
C VAL A 121 -6.13 -8.06 6.97
N SER A 122 -6.01 -7.03 7.79
CA SER A 122 -6.84 -6.82 8.98
C SER A 122 -7.25 -5.34 9.11
N LEU A 123 -8.37 -5.10 9.81
CA LEU A 123 -8.79 -3.74 10.12
C LEU A 123 -7.71 -3.02 10.95
N TRP A 124 -7.39 -1.79 10.61
CA TRP A 124 -6.60 -0.93 11.48
C TRP A 124 -7.48 -0.44 12.65
N LYS A 125 -7.06 -0.69 13.88
CA LYS A 125 -7.87 -0.43 15.07
C LYS A 125 -7.41 0.77 15.89
N ASP A 126 -6.17 1.22 15.64
CA ASP A 126 -5.59 2.36 16.34
C ASP A 126 -5.97 3.67 15.65
N GLU A 127 -5.54 4.80 16.21
CA GLU A 127 -5.64 6.09 15.55
C GLU A 127 -4.98 6.03 14.17
N VAL A 128 -5.70 6.52 13.16
CA VAL A 128 -5.22 6.49 11.77
C VAL A 128 -4.15 7.56 11.59
N PRO A 129 -2.88 7.20 11.30
CA PRO A 129 -1.83 8.17 11.09
C PRO A 129 -2.13 9.07 9.89
N PRO A 130 -1.90 10.39 9.96
CA PRO A 130 -2.08 11.26 8.81
C PRO A 130 -1.02 10.97 7.73
N VAL A 131 -1.41 11.05 6.47
CA VAL A 131 -0.49 11.00 5.33
C VAL A 131 0.16 12.36 5.14
N ARG A 132 1.49 12.44 5.28
CA ARG A 132 2.30 13.68 5.23
C ARG A 132 3.30 13.70 4.11
N ILE A 133 3.46 12.60 3.38
CA ILE A 133 4.49 12.44 2.33
C ILE A 133 4.43 13.53 1.25
N PHE A 134 3.27 14.16 1.07
CA PHE A 134 3.06 15.24 0.10
C PHE A 134 3.29 16.64 0.68
N ASN A 135 3.55 16.76 1.99
CA ASN A 135 3.84 18.03 2.62
C ASN A 135 5.21 18.57 2.16
N GLN A 136 5.33 19.88 2.09
CA GLN A 136 6.63 20.49 1.79
C GLN A 136 7.66 20.10 2.87
N PRO A 137 8.88 19.72 2.49
CA PRO A 137 9.93 19.43 3.46
C PRO A 137 10.24 20.68 4.31
N ARG A 138 10.50 20.48 5.60
CA ARG A 138 10.93 21.57 6.46
C ARG A 138 12.26 22.14 5.91
N ARG A 139 12.28 23.43 5.67
CA ARG A 139 13.54 24.14 5.36
C ARG A 139 14.38 24.13 6.63
N VAL A 140 15.51 23.46 6.61
CA VAL A 140 16.52 23.58 7.64
C VAL A 140 17.33 24.83 7.28
N ASN A 141 17.31 25.86 8.14
CA ASN A 141 18.18 27.00 7.95
C ASN A 141 19.63 26.48 7.99
N ALA A 142 20.39 26.74 6.94
CA ALA A 142 21.80 26.42 6.95
C ALA A 142 22.44 27.09 8.18
N VAL A 143 23.06 26.27 9.01
CA VAL A 143 23.90 26.79 10.08
C VAL A 143 25.02 27.59 9.40
N LYS A 144 25.05 28.91 9.63
CA LYS A 144 26.13 29.79 9.16
C LYS A 144 27.45 29.46 9.85
#